data_7fe5268615cef3a9164682b83a0c87da
#
_entry.id   7fe5268615cef3a9164682b83a0c87da
#
_cell.length_a   1.000
_cell.length_b   1.000
_cell.length_c   1.000
_cell.angle_alpha   90.00
_cell.angle_beta   90.00
_cell.angle_gamma   90.00
#
_symmetry.space_group_name_H-M   'P 1'
#
loop_
_entity.id
_entity.type
_entity.pdbx_description
1 polymer ?
#
loop_
_entity_poly.entity_id
_entity_poly.type
_entity_poly.pdbx_seq_one_letter_code
_entity_poly.pdbx_strand_id
1 'polypeptide(L)'
;EAALDWTQPASTLARRVRAFNPFPVASSVLGGETIKFWRAQALPPHTRAAQPGEVIAVSAEGIDIATASGVLRATRLQKAGGKPLEAADFLHGFALHPGQIFAAANDTDPLK
;
A
#
# COMPACT_ATOMS: atom_id res chain seq x y z
N GLU A 1 9.25 12.95 -0.98
CA GLU A 1 8.38 12.23 -1.87
C GLU A 1 7.32 11.45 -1.12
N ALA A 2 6.19 11.27 -1.77
CA ALA A 2 5.08 10.55 -1.18
C ALA A 2 5.09 9.06 -1.51
N ALA A 3 6.08 8.58 -2.25
CA ALA A 3 6.18 7.17 -2.60
C ALA A 3 6.51 6.34 -1.36
N LEU A 4 5.77 5.26 -1.15
CA LEU A 4 6.00 4.38 -0.03
C LEU A 4 7.18 3.45 -0.31
N ASP A 5 8.08 3.37 0.64
CA ASP A 5 9.26 2.51 0.56
C ASP A 5 9.01 1.28 1.44
N TRP A 6 8.67 0.16 0.81
CA TRP A 6 8.26 -1.05 1.53
C TRP A 6 9.39 -1.69 2.32
N THR A 7 10.63 -1.21 2.14
CA THR A 7 11.74 -1.68 2.97
C THR A 7 11.81 -0.99 4.32
N GLN A 8 10.89 -0.05 4.58
CA GLN A 8 10.76 0.58 5.89
C GLN A 8 9.79 -0.22 6.75
N PRO A 9 9.86 -0.08 8.09
CA PRO A 9 8.91 -0.77 8.96
C PRO A 9 7.48 -0.27 8.76
N ALA A 10 6.51 -1.14 9.03
CA ALA A 10 5.10 -0.81 8.89
C ALA A 10 4.71 0.43 9.69
N SER A 11 5.25 0.58 10.90
CA SER A 11 4.94 1.75 11.73
C SER A 11 5.39 3.04 11.08
N THR A 12 6.55 3.02 10.42
CA THR A 12 7.04 4.19 9.69
C THR A 12 6.12 4.51 8.52
N LEU A 13 5.69 3.50 7.78
CA LEU A 13 4.82 3.70 6.63
C LEU A 13 3.45 4.21 7.06
N ALA A 14 2.91 3.69 8.16
CA ALA A 14 1.63 4.18 8.67
C ALA A 14 1.71 5.67 9.03
N ARG A 15 2.81 6.09 9.64
CA ARG A 15 3.03 7.50 9.95
C ARG A 15 3.12 8.35 8.69
N ARG A 16 3.77 7.84 7.64
CA ARG A 16 3.88 8.56 6.38
C ARG A 16 2.53 8.74 5.70
N VAL A 17 1.69 7.71 5.75
CA VAL A 17 0.34 7.82 5.20
C VAL A 17 -0.41 8.96 5.89
N ARG A 18 -0.31 9.05 7.22
CA ARG A 18 -0.96 10.13 7.95
C ARG A 18 -0.32 11.48 7.65
N ALA A 19 1.01 11.53 7.58
CA ALA A 19 1.73 12.79 7.40
C ALA A 19 1.47 13.42 6.03
N PHE A 20 1.29 12.61 4.99
CA PHE A 20 1.07 13.11 3.64
C PHE A 20 -0.41 13.33 3.31
N ASN A 21 -1.30 13.00 4.22
CA ASN A 21 -2.73 13.22 4.02
C ASN A 21 -3.09 14.60 4.53
N PRO A 22 -3.80 15.46 3.79
CA PRO A 22 -4.45 15.19 2.50
C PRO A 22 -3.62 15.51 1.26
N PHE A 23 -2.39 15.93 1.42
CA PHE A 23 -1.57 16.27 0.25
C PHE A 23 -0.10 16.10 0.60
N PRO A 24 0.67 15.44 -0.26
CA PRO A 24 0.33 14.93 -1.61
C PRO A 24 -0.32 13.54 -1.61
N VAL A 25 -0.56 12.92 -0.48
CA VAL A 25 -1.08 11.57 -0.31
C VAL A 25 -0.03 10.52 -0.70
N ALA A 26 0.27 9.64 0.24
CA ALA A 26 1.25 8.57 0.00
C ALA A 26 0.79 7.66 -1.12
N SER A 27 1.72 7.11 -1.88
CA SER A 27 1.37 6.30 -3.04
C SER A 27 2.39 5.19 -3.28
N SER A 28 1.99 4.21 -4.07
CA SER A 28 2.87 3.17 -4.57
C SER A 28 2.29 2.67 -5.89
N VAL A 29 3.09 1.90 -6.65
CA VAL A 29 2.70 1.45 -7.97
C VAL A 29 2.47 -0.06 -7.95
N LEU A 30 1.35 -0.48 -8.51
CA LEU A 30 1.03 -1.90 -8.65
C LEU A 30 0.61 -2.15 -10.09
N GLY A 31 1.36 -3.02 -10.78
CA GLY A 31 1.02 -3.36 -12.15
C GLY A 31 1.00 -2.18 -13.10
N GLY A 32 1.83 -1.17 -12.86
CA GLY A 32 1.88 0.03 -13.68
C GLY A 32 0.88 1.10 -13.28
N GLU A 33 0.02 0.84 -12.30
CA GLU A 33 -0.94 1.82 -11.84
C GLU A 33 -0.56 2.39 -10.50
N THR A 34 -0.70 3.70 -10.36
CA THR A 34 -0.44 4.38 -9.09
C THR A 34 -1.65 4.25 -8.18
N ILE A 35 -1.41 3.73 -6.98
CA ILE A 35 -2.44 3.61 -5.95
C ILE A 35 -2.09 4.56 -4.82
N LYS A 36 -3.05 5.40 -4.44
CA LYS A 36 -2.87 6.34 -3.32
C LYS A 36 -3.42 5.72 -2.05
N PHE A 37 -2.70 5.94 -0.95
CA PHE A 37 -3.04 5.38 0.35
C PHE A 37 -3.51 6.50 1.26
N TRP A 38 -4.81 6.52 1.54
CA TRP A 38 -5.42 7.58 2.34
C TRP A 38 -5.45 7.24 3.82
N ARG A 39 -5.54 5.95 4.15
CA ARG A 39 -5.55 5.52 5.54
C ARG A 39 -4.94 4.13 5.65
N ALA A 40 -4.10 3.94 6.65
CA ALA A 40 -3.46 2.65 6.86
C ALA A 40 -3.07 2.52 8.33
N GLN A 41 -2.90 1.28 8.76
CA GLN A 41 -2.44 1.03 10.12
C GLN A 41 -1.36 -0.06 10.09
N ALA A 42 -0.48 0.01 11.08
CA ALA A 42 0.59 -0.98 11.20
C ALA A 42 0.10 -2.17 12.02
N LEU A 43 0.43 -3.37 11.57
CA LEU A 43 0.09 -4.61 12.26
C LEU A 43 1.37 -5.37 12.56
N PRO A 44 1.30 -6.33 13.51
CA PRO A 44 2.47 -7.17 13.82
C PRO A 44 2.92 -7.96 12.60
N PRO A 45 4.15 -8.49 12.63
CA PRO A 45 4.62 -9.31 11.52
C PRO A 45 3.71 -10.50 11.24
N HIS A 46 3.55 -10.81 9.96
CA HIS A 46 2.79 -11.96 9.54
C HIS A 46 3.64 -13.22 9.70
N THR A 47 3.01 -14.36 9.96
CA THR A 47 3.74 -15.60 10.12
C THR A 47 4.25 -16.17 8.80
N ARG A 48 3.62 -15.80 7.71
CA ARG A 48 4.00 -16.26 6.38
C ARG A 48 5.15 -15.41 5.86
N ALA A 49 6.14 -16.06 5.24
CA ALA A 49 7.24 -15.34 4.63
C ALA A 49 6.74 -14.58 3.41
N ALA A 50 7.11 -13.32 3.30
CA ALA A 50 6.70 -12.47 2.18
C ALA A 50 7.76 -11.39 2.00
N GLN A 51 7.91 -10.94 0.75
CA GLN A 51 8.87 -9.88 0.48
C GLN A 51 8.21 -8.52 0.65
N PRO A 52 9.00 -7.47 0.92
CA PRO A 52 8.43 -6.13 1.07
C PRO A 52 7.63 -5.73 -0.16
N GLY A 53 6.42 -5.20 0.08
CA GLY A 53 5.52 -4.81 -0.99
C GLY A 53 4.56 -5.90 -1.43
N GLU A 54 4.72 -7.10 -0.95
CA GLU A 54 3.86 -8.22 -1.35
C GLU A 54 2.52 -8.16 -0.64
N VAL A 55 1.43 -8.30 -1.40
CA VAL A 55 0.09 -8.39 -0.83
C VAL A 55 -0.07 -9.77 -0.22
N ILE A 56 -0.34 -9.83 1.09
CA ILE A 56 -0.45 -11.11 1.79
C ILE A 56 -1.88 -11.47 2.11
N ALA A 57 -2.78 -10.51 2.19
CA ALA A 57 -4.19 -10.80 2.47
C ALA A 57 -5.06 -9.67 1.96
N VAL A 58 -6.26 -10.01 1.52
CA VAL A 58 -7.22 -9.05 0.99
C VAL A 58 -8.57 -9.36 1.62
N SER A 59 -9.21 -8.35 2.21
CA SER A 59 -10.51 -8.53 2.84
C SER A 59 -11.24 -7.20 2.89
N ALA A 60 -12.48 -7.23 3.35
CA ALA A 60 -13.26 -6.01 3.54
C ALA A 60 -12.62 -5.08 4.58
N GLU A 61 -11.78 -5.64 5.45
CA GLU A 61 -11.12 -4.86 6.51
C GLU A 61 -9.90 -4.13 6.02
N GLY A 62 -9.33 -4.53 4.88
CA GLY A 62 -8.18 -3.86 4.35
C GLY A 62 -7.36 -4.76 3.46
N ILE A 63 -6.31 -4.15 2.91
CA ILE A 63 -5.33 -4.85 2.08
C ILE A 63 -4.04 -4.90 2.89
N ASP A 64 -3.61 -6.10 3.23
CA ASP A 64 -2.43 -6.31 4.07
C ASP A 64 -1.21 -6.50 3.19
N ILE A 65 -0.21 -5.66 3.39
CA ILE A 65 0.99 -5.62 2.55
C ILE A 65 2.20 -5.80 3.44
N ALA A 66 3.09 -6.72 3.05
CA ALA A 66 4.30 -6.98 3.81
C ALA A 66 5.26 -5.81 3.72
N THR A 67 5.97 -5.56 4.83
CA THR A 67 7.01 -4.54 4.89
C THR A 67 8.28 -5.19 5.42
N ALA A 68 9.34 -4.40 5.57
CA ALA A 68 10.57 -4.93 6.16
C ALA A 68 10.32 -5.46 7.57
N SER A 69 9.38 -4.86 8.30
CA SER A 69 9.05 -5.30 9.65
C SER A 69 7.58 -4.98 9.90
N GLY A 70 6.78 -6.02 10.09
CA GLY A 70 5.35 -5.86 10.28
C GLY A 70 4.59 -5.79 8.97
N VAL A 71 3.33 -5.48 9.08
CA VAL A 71 2.40 -5.46 7.95
C VAL A 71 1.69 -4.10 7.93
N LEU A 72 1.54 -3.53 6.74
CA LEU A 72 0.74 -2.33 6.58
C LEU A 72 -0.64 -2.73 6.06
N ARG A 73 -1.68 -2.43 6.82
CA ARG A 73 -3.05 -2.66 6.40
C ARG A 73 -3.61 -1.36 5.84
N ALA A 74 -3.84 -1.35 4.52
CA ALA A 74 -4.43 -0.19 3.85
C ALA A 74 -5.95 -0.31 3.96
N THR A 75 -6.59 0.72 4.53
CA THR A 75 -8.03 0.69 4.76
C THR A 75 -8.78 1.67 3.87
N ARG A 76 -8.10 2.65 3.30
CA ARG A 76 -8.72 3.60 2.37
C ARG A 76 -7.73 3.90 1.27
N LEU A 77 -8.14 3.63 0.03
CA LEU A 77 -7.25 3.70 -1.13
C LEU A 77 -7.94 4.39 -2.29
N GLN A 78 -7.11 4.81 -3.28
CA GLN A 78 -7.63 5.47 -4.47
C GLN A 78 -6.78 5.04 -5.67
N LYS A 79 -7.44 4.56 -6.72
CA LYS A 79 -6.74 4.26 -7.96
C LYS A 79 -6.65 5.50 -8.84
N ALA A 80 -5.76 5.47 -9.83
CA ALA A 80 -5.63 6.59 -10.76
C ALA A 80 -6.97 6.83 -11.46
N GLY A 81 -7.38 8.10 -11.50
CA GLY A 81 -8.64 8.47 -12.11
C GLY A 81 -9.88 8.20 -11.27
N GLY A 82 -9.71 7.58 -10.10
CA GLY A 82 -10.83 7.27 -9.22
C GLY A 82 -10.92 8.26 -8.06
N LYS A 83 -11.60 7.82 -7.01
CA LYS A 83 -11.77 8.61 -5.78
C LYS A 83 -11.40 7.76 -4.59
N PRO A 84 -11.11 8.37 -3.43
CA PRO A 84 -10.80 7.58 -2.23
C PRO A 84 -11.97 6.70 -1.84
N LEU A 85 -11.70 5.43 -1.58
CA LEU A 85 -12.71 4.45 -1.21
C LEU A 85 -12.22 3.61 -0.04
N GLU A 86 -13.16 3.15 0.79
CA GLU A 86 -12.83 2.14 1.78
C GLU A 86 -12.39 0.86 1.07
N ALA A 87 -11.59 0.03 1.74
CA ALA A 87 -11.01 -1.15 1.10
C ALA A 87 -12.05 -2.04 0.44
N ALA A 88 -13.18 -2.27 1.12
CA ALA A 88 -14.21 -3.13 0.56
C ALA A 88 -14.72 -2.60 -0.78
N ASP A 89 -14.96 -1.30 -0.86
CA ASP A 89 -15.45 -0.68 -2.10
C ASP A 89 -14.35 -0.62 -3.15
N PHE A 90 -13.12 -0.35 -2.73
CA PHE A 90 -11.99 -0.31 -3.65
C PHE A 90 -11.83 -1.65 -4.36
N LEU A 91 -12.02 -2.76 -3.64
CA LEU A 91 -11.84 -4.09 -4.20
C LEU A 91 -12.91 -4.44 -5.23
N HIS A 92 -14.07 -3.78 -5.20
CA HIS A 92 -15.08 -4.01 -6.22
C HIS A 92 -14.67 -3.48 -7.59
N GLY A 93 -13.87 -2.43 -7.62
CA GLY A 93 -13.44 -1.82 -8.87
C GLY A 93 -11.99 -2.03 -9.24
N PHE A 94 -11.22 -2.70 -8.38
CA PHE A 94 -9.81 -2.93 -8.62
C PHE A 94 -9.43 -4.28 -8.04
N ALA A 95 -9.15 -5.24 -8.91
CA ALA A 95 -8.85 -6.60 -8.47
C ALA A 95 -7.45 -6.65 -7.83
N LEU A 96 -7.41 -7.06 -6.58
CA LEU A 96 -6.16 -7.29 -5.86
C LEU A 96 -6.16 -8.71 -5.33
N HIS A 97 -5.00 -9.36 -5.42
CA HIS A 97 -4.87 -10.75 -5.00
C HIS A 97 -3.60 -10.92 -4.18
N PRO A 98 -3.61 -11.82 -3.19
CA PRO A 98 -2.37 -12.16 -2.50
C PRO A 98 -1.32 -12.61 -3.51
N GLY A 99 -0.08 -12.22 -3.27
CA GLY A 99 1.03 -12.54 -4.16
C GLY A 99 1.42 -11.43 -5.10
N GLN A 100 0.54 -10.47 -5.37
CA GLN A 100 0.92 -9.30 -6.15
C GLN A 100 1.88 -8.44 -5.34
N ILE A 101 2.77 -7.74 -6.03
CA ILE A 101 3.84 -7.00 -5.36
C ILE A 101 3.81 -5.55 -5.81
N PHE A 102 3.68 -4.64 -4.84
CA PHE A 102 3.85 -3.21 -5.10
C PHE A 102 5.31 -2.95 -5.42
N ALA A 103 5.55 -2.08 -6.39
CA ALA A 103 6.90 -1.78 -6.85
C ALA A 103 7.71 -1.12 -5.73
N ALA A 104 9.00 -1.37 -5.72
CA ALA A 104 9.91 -0.64 -4.85
C ALA A 104 9.88 0.83 -5.23
N ALA A 105 10.12 1.71 -4.24
CA ALA A 105 10.03 3.15 -4.48
C ALA A 105 10.90 3.59 -5.66
N ASN A 106 12.10 3.03 -5.79
CA ASN A 106 13.01 3.42 -6.85
C ASN A 106 12.65 2.82 -8.20
N ASP A 107 11.72 1.87 -8.25
CA ASP A 107 11.28 1.28 -9.52
C ASP A 107 10.32 2.19 -10.26
N THR A 108 9.87 3.25 -9.62
CA THR A 108 8.96 4.21 -10.25
C THR A 108 9.70 5.31 -11.00
N ASP A 109 11.03 5.32 -10.94
CA ASP A 109 11.84 6.34 -11.59
C ASP A 109 11.93 6.04 -13.09
N PRO A 110 11.38 6.92 -13.93
CA PRO A 110 11.39 6.66 -15.38
C PRO A 110 12.76 6.76 -16.00
N LEU A 111 13.75 7.26 -15.27
CA LEU A 111 15.11 7.40 -15.80
C LEU A 111 15.95 6.13 -15.64
N LYS A 112 15.42 5.14 -15.01
CA LYS A 112 16.15 3.89 -14.82
C LYS A 112 16.12 3.00 -16.04
#